data_77e2a6a7f593a21d0cba98d96c16a0c7
#
_entry.id   77e2a6a7f593a21d0cba98d96c16a0c7
#
_cell.length_a   1.000
_cell.length_b   1.000
_cell.length_c   1.000
_cell.angle_alpha   90.00
_cell.angle_beta   90.00
_cell.angle_gamma   90.00
#
_symmetry.space_group_name_H-M   'P 1'
#
loop_
_entity.id
_entity.type
_entity.pdbx_description
1 polymer ?
#
loop_
_entity_poly.entity_id
_entity_poly.type
_entity_poly.pdbx_seq_one_letter_code
_entity_poly.pdbx_strand_id
1 'polypeptide(L)'
;MPVSSLVAGLLLILFIVALVTLYLAARHRLAFRIAMRNVRRGRGRTVLLIAGLLVGTTIVSGSLIVGDTVQHLVYHYTYIGAGYVDESITGTSPTGGLAYYPYSVYSQVSTAVAGYSSIVGVTPEIVAGAAVYDRSTGTPETALNLIGVNGNQSSALGTFVADNGTSIAGPLPGEVLLDDQTASALNASAGDTVVVHGISAA
;
A
#
# COMPACT_ATOMS: atom_id res chain seq x y z
N MET A 1 -3.40 17.30 8.63
CA MET A 1 -3.54 17.59 10.09
C MET A 1 -3.23 16.31 10.82
N PRO A 2 -2.38 16.30 11.87
CA PRO A 2 -2.10 15.06 12.58
C PRO A 2 -3.39 14.53 13.24
N VAL A 3 -3.63 13.24 13.06
CA VAL A 3 -4.83 12.53 13.59
C VAL A 3 -5.02 12.78 15.08
N SER A 4 -3.92 12.98 15.81
CA SER A 4 -3.90 13.32 17.24
C SER A 4 -4.65 14.62 17.58
N SER A 5 -4.60 15.63 16.72
CA SER A 5 -5.29 16.91 16.99
C SER A 5 -6.80 16.82 16.79
N LEU A 6 -7.27 16.00 15.83
CA LEU A 6 -8.70 15.72 15.62
C LEU A 6 -9.29 14.92 16.79
N VAL A 7 -8.58 13.89 17.23
CA VAL A 7 -8.99 13.06 18.38
C VAL A 7 -9.04 13.92 19.66
N ALA A 8 -8.03 14.75 19.90
CA ALA A 8 -7.99 15.66 21.04
C ALA A 8 -9.15 16.66 21.02
N GLY A 9 -9.49 17.22 19.85
CA GLY A 9 -10.62 18.12 19.66
C GLY A 9 -11.96 17.44 19.96
N LEU A 10 -12.14 16.21 19.48
CA LEU A 10 -13.36 15.43 19.70
C LEU A 10 -13.55 15.04 21.16
N LEU A 11 -12.47 14.64 21.84
CA LEU A 11 -12.49 14.36 23.27
C LEU A 11 -12.80 15.61 24.11
N LEU A 12 -12.27 16.77 23.72
CA LEU A 12 -12.56 18.04 24.38
C LEU A 12 -14.04 18.43 24.24
N ILE A 13 -14.61 18.29 23.05
CA ILE A 13 -16.05 18.55 22.82
C ILE A 13 -16.92 17.62 23.68
N LEU A 14 -16.58 16.31 23.68
CA LEU A 14 -17.30 15.32 24.48
C LEU A 14 -17.21 15.62 25.96
N PHE A 15 -16.05 16.05 26.45
CA PHE A 15 -15.85 16.46 27.84
C PHE A 15 -16.70 17.72 28.20
N ILE A 16 -16.73 18.73 27.31
CA ILE A 16 -17.54 19.94 27.51
C ILE A 16 -19.02 19.59 27.58
N VAL A 17 -19.52 18.74 26.65
CA VAL A 17 -20.94 18.31 26.64
C VAL A 17 -21.29 17.53 27.91
N ALA A 18 -20.40 16.65 28.37
CA ALA A 18 -20.60 15.91 29.63
C ALA A 18 -20.65 16.85 30.84
N LEU A 19 -19.77 17.84 30.88
CA LEU A 19 -19.67 18.80 31.97
C LEU A 19 -20.92 19.73 32.03
N VAL A 20 -21.39 20.20 30.87
CA VAL A 20 -22.61 20.99 30.72
C VAL A 20 -23.84 20.19 31.14
N THR A 21 -23.96 18.94 30.71
CA THR A 21 -25.07 18.03 31.09
C THR A 21 -25.07 17.75 32.60
N LEU A 22 -23.90 17.52 33.18
CA LEU A 22 -23.76 17.31 34.61
C LEU A 22 -24.14 18.56 35.41
N TYR A 23 -23.69 19.74 34.98
CA TYR A 23 -24.03 21.02 35.57
C TYR A 23 -25.55 21.29 35.53
N LEU A 24 -26.19 21.09 34.38
CA LEU A 24 -27.65 21.26 34.23
C LEU A 24 -28.42 20.26 35.09
N ALA A 25 -27.95 19.00 35.17
CA ALA A 25 -28.55 17.98 36.04
C ALA A 25 -28.46 18.35 37.53
N ALA A 26 -27.35 18.93 37.96
CA ALA A 26 -27.16 19.39 39.35
C ALA A 26 -27.99 20.62 39.70
N ARG A 27 -28.08 21.58 38.76
CA ARG A 27 -28.81 22.83 38.97
C ARG A 27 -30.32 22.65 38.89
N HIS A 28 -30.82 21.80 38.02
CA HIS A 28 -32.23 21.51 37.79
C HIS A 28 -32.64 20.12 38.26
N ARG A 29 -32.39 19.80 39.53
CA ARG A 29 -32.64 18.47 40.13
C ARG A 29 -34.08 17.97 39.94
N LEU A 30 -35.09 18.87 39.98
CA LEU A 30 -36.48 18.49 39.76
C LEU A 30 -36.74 18.07 38.30
N ALA A 31 -36.27 18.84 37.34
CA ALA A 31 -36.36 18.48 35.90
C ALA A 31 -35.66 17.18 35.59
N PHE A 32 -34.45 16.98 36.12
CA PHE A 32 -33.68 15.73 35.95
C PHE A 32 -34.42 14.51 36.56
N ARG A 33 -35.03 14.67 37.75
CA ARG A 33 -35.80 13.60 38.39
C ARG A 33 -37.06 13.24 37.58
N ILE A 34 -37.74 14.24 37.00
CA ILE A 34 -38.90 14.01 36.13
C ILE A 34 -38.46 13.31 34.83
N ALA A 35 -37.39 13.78 34.20
CA ALA A 35 -36.84 13.16 32.99
C ALA A 35 -36.45 11.70 33.22
N MET A 36 -35.75 11.42 34.31
CA MET A 36 -35.33 10.05 34.67
C MET A 36 -36.55 9.15 34.96
N ARG A 37 -37.59 9.69 35.61
CA ARG A 37 -38.84 8.95 35.85
C ARG A 37 -39.56 8.62 34.54
N ASN A 38 -39.52 9.55 33.56
CA ASN A 38 -40.15 9.38 32.27
C ASN A 38 -39.40 8.34 31.41
N VAL A 39 -38.06 8.35 31.41
CA VAL A 39 -37.22 7.35 30.81
C VAL A 39 -37.52 5.95 31.37
N ARG A 40 -37.69 5.87 32.69
CA ARG A 40 -37.95 4.59 33.36
C ARG A 40 -39.38 4.07 33.11
N ARG A 41 -40.34 4.96 32.85
CA ARG A 41 -41.74 4.62 32.53
C ARG A 41 -41.89 4.14 31.08
N GLY A 42 -41.08 4.68 30.14
CA GLY A 42 -41.06 4.33 28.74
C GLY A 42 -39.90 3.43 28.34
N ARG A 43 -39.57 2.40 29.15
CA ARG A 43 -38.38 1.54 28.96
C ARG A 43 -38.24 0.98 27.55
N GLY A 44 -39.33 0.47 26.95
CA GLY A 44 -39.30 -0.10 25.61
C GLY A 44 -38.89 0.94 24.53
N ARG A 45 -39.44 2.13 24.60
CA ARG A 45 -39.12 3.21 23.66
C ARG A 45 -37.66 3.71 23.83
N THR A 46 -37.22 3.81 25.08
CA THR A 46 -35.86 4.25 25.39
C THR A 46 -34.83 3.19 24.93
N VAL A 47 -35.09 1.89 25.17
CA VAL A 47 -34.26 0.82 24.72
C VAL A 47 -34.16 0.79 23.17
N LEU A 48 -35.28 1.01 22.48
CA LEU A 48 -35.32 1.02 21.03
C LEU A 48 -34.52 2.19 20.45
N LEU A 49 -34.57 3.39 21.08
CA LEU A 49 -33.77 4.54 20.70
C LEU A 49 -32.26 4.29 20.90
N ILE A 50 -31.89 3.70 22.05
CA ILE A 50 -30.50 3.36 22.36
C ILE A 50 -30.00 2.29 21.39
N ALA A 51 -30.79 1.26 21.11
CA ALA A 51 -30.44 0.22 20.14
C ALA A 51 -30.25 0.80 18.73
N GLY A 52 -31.15 1.68 18.28
CA GLY A 52 -31.00 2.37 17.00
C GLY A 52 -29.74 3.23 16.92
N LEU A 53 -29.43 3.96 17.99
CA LEU A 53 -28.20 4.75 18.06
C LEU A 53 -26.96 3.86 18.05
N LEU A 54 -26.95 2.76 18.81
CA LEU A 54 -25.86 1.79 18.80
C LEU A 54 -25.62 1.19 17.42
N VAL A 55 -26.69 0.73 16.75
CA VAL A 55 -26.57 0.18 15.40
C VAL A 55 -26.02 1.23 14.44
N GLY A 56 -26.56 2.46 14.48
CA GLY A 56 -26.08 3.56 13.64
C GLY A 56 -24.60 3.87 13.86
N THR A 57 -24.16 3.99 15.10
CA THR A 57 -22.76 4.26 15.43
C THR A 57 -21.85 3.09 15.04
N THR A 58 -22.30 1.86 15.21
CA THR A 58 -21.51 0.67 14.81
C THR A 58 -21.32 0.62 13.30
N ILE A 59 -22.36 0.92 12.51
CA ILE A 59 -22.26 0.93 11.05
C ILE A 59 -21.26 2.00 10.60
N VAL A 60 -21.37 3.22 11.12
CA VAL A 60 -20.47 4.31 10.77
C VAL A 60 -19.03 4.00 11.19
N SER A 61 -18.82 3.52 12.41
CA SER A 61 -17.47 3.15 12.88
C SER A 61 -16.89 2.00 12.07
N GLY A 62 -17.69 0.97 11.76
CA GLY A 62 -17.27 -0.15 10.94
C GLY A 62 -16.86 0.29 9.53
N SER A 63 -17.64 1.18 8.91
CA SER A 63 -17.33 1.73 7.58
C SER A 63 -16.01 2.52 7.57
N LEU A 64 -15.76 3.32 8.61
CA LEU A 64 -14.50 4.07 8.73
C LEU A 64 -13.30 3.14 8.90
N ILE A 65 -13.41 2.09 9.74
CA ILE A 65 -12.34 1.11 9.95
C ILE A 65 -12.03 0.38 8.65
N VAL A 66 -13.05 -0.07 7.91
CA VAL A 66 -12.86 -0.74 6.62
C VAL A 66 -12.17 0.20 5.63
N GLY A 67 -12.59 1.46 5.55
CA GLY A 67 -11.97 2.46 4.67
C GLY A 67 -10.49 2.66 4.97
N ASP A 68 -10.13 2.82 6.23
CA ASP A 68 -8.74 3.00 6.67
C ASP A 68 -7.90 1.74 6.40
N THR A 69 -8.45 0.56 6.68
CA THR A 69 -7.78 -0.73 6.42
C THR A 69 -7.52 -0.93 4.93
N VAL A 70 -8.51 -0.66 4.06
CA VAL A 70 -8.35 -0.79 2.61
C VAL A 70 -7.30 0.19 2.10
N GLN A 71 -7.32 1.44 2.54
CA GLN A 71 -6.33 2.43 2.16
C GLN A 71 -4.92 1.99 2.58
N HIS A 72 -4.76 1.50 3.82
CA HIS A 72 -3.47 1.00 4.30
C HIS A 72 -2.99 -0.21 3.50
N LEU A 73 -3.87 -1.16 3.18
CA LEU A 73 -3.56 -2.33 2.35
C LEU A 73 -3.13 -1.91 0.95
N VAL A 74 -3.86 -1.01 0.29
CA VAL A 74 -3.50 -0.52 -1.05
C VAL A 74 -2.12 0.13 -1.03
N TYR A 75 -1.85 1.03 -0.09
CA TYR A 75 -0.51 1.62 0.05
C TYR A 75 0.56 0.55 0.28
N HIS A 76 0.32 -0.36 1.23
CA HIS A 76 1.29 -1.39 1.57
C HIS A 76 1.61 -2.31 0.38
N TYR A 77 0.61 -2.82 -0.31
CA TYR A 77 0.81 -3.67 -1.50
C TYR A 77 1.43 -2.91 -2.68
N THR A 78 1.08 -1.64 -2.86
CA THR A 78 1.69 -0.82 -3.90
C THR A 78 3.18 -0.62 -3.63
N TYR A 79 3.55 -0.29 -2.39
CA TYR A 79 4.97 -0.11 -2.02
C TYR A 79 5.76 -1.42 -2.00
N ILE A 80 5.14 -2.56 -1.67
CA ILE A 80 5.80 -3.87 -1.79
C ILE A 80 6.02 -4.24 -3.26
N GLY A 81 5.02 -4.00 -4.12
CA GLY A 81 5.09 -4.38 -5.52
C GLY A 81 5.90 -3.43 -6.41
N ALA A 82 5.78 -2.13 -6.19
CA ALA A 82 6.42 -1.09 -6.99
C ALA A 82 7.66 -0.47 -6.33
N GLY A 83 8.00 -0.85 -5.10
CA GLY A 83 9.02 -0.17 -4.30
C GLY A 83 8.59 1.26 -3.97
N TYR A 84 9.56 2.17 -3.87
CA TYR A 84 9.33 3.61 -3.64
C TYR A 84 9.14 4.39 -4.95
N VAL A 85 8.51 3.75 -5.96
CA VAL A 85 8.26 4.39 -7.27
C VAL A 85 6.93 5.11 -7.23
N ASP A 86 6.95 6.44 -7.27
CA ASP A 86 5.75 7.27 -7.30
C ASP A 86 5.24 7.50 -8.73
N GLU A 87 6.16 7.60 -9.70
CA GLU A 87 5.83 7.90 -11.09
C GLU A 87 6.63 6.99 -12.03
N SER A 88 5.98 6.47 -13.06
CA SER A 88 6.62 5.70 -14.13
C SER A 88 6.34 6.28 -15.50
N ILE A 89 7.37 6.41 -16.32
CA ILE A 89 7.26 6.88 -17.70
C ILE A 89 7.40 5.68 -18.63
N THR A 90 6.29 5.25 -19.19
CA THR A 90 6.26 4.10 -20.11
C THR A 90 5.90 4.55 -21.51
N GLY A 91 6.56 3.98 -22.50
CA GLY A 91 6.22 4.16 -23.90
C GLY A 91 5.12 3.20 -24.34
N THR A 92 4.24 3.65 -25.21
CA THR A 92 3.27 2.81 -25.89
C THR A 92 3.57 2.77 -27.38
N SER A 93 3.62 1.56 -27.95
CA SER A 93 3.75 1.39 -29.40
C SER A 93 2.44 1.73 -30.10
N PRO A 94 2.46 2.33 -31.30
CA PRO A 94 1.26 2.56 -32.12
C PRO A 94 0.47 1.28 -32.44
N THR A 95 1.14 0.12 -32.39
CA THR A 95 0.53 -1.20 -32.65
C THR A 95 0.02 -1.88 -31.37
N GLY A 96 0.10 -1.19 -30.23
CA GLY A 96 -0.16 -1.76 -28.91
C GLY A 96 1.08 -2.47 -28.33
N GLY A 97 1.22 -2.46 -27.03
CA GLY A 97 2.37 -3.02 -26.32
C GLY A 97 3.35 -1.96 -25.81
N LEU A 98 4.41 -2.42 -25.14
CA LEU A 98 5.44 -1.55 -24.59
C LEU A 98 6.38 -1.07 -25.70
N ALA A 99 6.65 0.23 -25.73
CA ALA A 99 7.70 0.82 -26.52
C ALA A 99 8.88 1.19 -25.62
N TYR A 100 10.08 0.82 -26.05
CA TYR A 100 11.29 1.14 -25.32
C TYR A 100 11.86 2.49 -25.74
N TYR A 101 12.24 3.29 -24.77
CA TYR A 101 12.96 4.53 -25.00
C TYR A 101 14.46 4.26 -25.16
N PRO A 102 15.17 5.02 -26.01
CA PRO A 102 16.63 5.03 -26.02
C PRO A 102 17.16 5.46 -24.63
N TYR A 103 18.29 4.91 -24.22
CA TYR A 103 18.92 5.25 -22.94
C TYR A 103 19.20 6.75 -22.77
N SER A 104 19.37 7.48 -23.89
CA SER A 104 19.52 8.93 -23.87
C SER A 104 18.33 9.68 -23.26
N VAL A 105 17.12 9.11 -23.30
CA VAL A 105 15.94 9.69 -22.64
C VAL A 105 16.12 9.69 -21.11
N TYR A 106 16.64 8.61 -20.55
CA TYR A 106 16.97 8.55 -19.14
C TYR A 106 17.93 9.68 -18.73
N SER A 107 19.00 9.91 -19.48
CA SER A 107 19.96 10.98 -19.16
C SER A 107 19.35 12.38 -19.27
N GLN A 108 18.45 12.59 -20.23
CA GLN A 108 17.71 13.87 -20.35
C GLN A 108 16.77 14.09 -19.16
N VAL A 109 15.98 13.06 -18.79
CA VAL A 109 15.06 13.14 -17.65
C VAL A 109 15.84 13.37 -16.35
N SER A 110 16.89 12.58 -16.11
CA SER A 110 17.73 12.68 -14.92
C SER A 110 18.34 14.08 -14.78
N THR A 111 18.80 14.67 -15.90
CA THR A 111 19.33 16.04 -15.91
C THR A 111 18.23 17.07 -15.65
N ALA A 112 17.07 16.91 -16.25
CA ALA A 112 15.96 17.84 -16.09
C ALA A 112 15.42 17.89 -14.66
N VAL A 113 15.43 16.76 -13.96
CA VAL A 113 14.89 16.68 -12.59
C VAL A 113 15.92 16.92 -11.48
N ALA A 114 17.20 17.00 -11.81
CA ALA A 114 18.29 17.15 -10.83
C ALA A 114 18.19 18.41 -9.93
N GLY A 115 17.42 19.43 -10.38
CA GLY A 115 17.18 20.65 -9.61
C GLY A 115 15.98 20.59 -8.66
N TYR A 116 15.21 19.52 -8.65
CA TYR A 116 13.99 19.39 -7.85
C TYR A 116 14.25 18.54 -6.60
N SER A 117 14.27 19.17 -5.44
CA SER A 117 14.52 18.48 -4.15
C SER A 117 13.43 17.48 -3.75
N SER A 118 12.27 17.56 -4.37
CA SER A 118 11.17 16.60 -4.16
C SER A 118 11.37 15.28 -4.90
N ILE A 119 12.32 15.21 -5.86
CA ILE A 119 12.62 14.00 -6.61
C ILE A 119 13.87 13.36 -6.02
N VAL A 120 13.72 12.21 -5.41
CA VAL A 120 14.80 11.49 -4.73
C VAL A 120 15.73 10.80 -5.72
N GLY A 121 15.18 10.30 -6.82
CA GLY A 121 15.97 9.62 -7.86
C GLY A 121 15.14 9.23 -9.06
N VAL A 122 15.85 8.90 -10.13
CA VAL A 122 15.29 8.36 -11.37
C VAL A 122 16.11 7.12 -11.73
N THR A 123 15.48 6.04 -12.10
CA THR A 123 16.16 4.84 -12.56
C THR A 123 15.57 4.34 -13.89
N PRO A 124 16.39 3.89 -14.83
CA PRO A 124 15.91 3.21 -16.01
C PRO A 124 15.58 1.75 -15.68
N GLU A 125 14.50 1.27 -16.24
CA GLU A 125 14.05 -0.10 -16.10
C GLU A 125 13.63 -0.65 -17.47
N ILE A 126 13.88 -1.94 -17.70
CA ILE A 126 13.39 -2.67 -18.86
C ILE A 126 12.48 -3.79 -18.36
N VAL A 127 11.26 -3.82 -18.88
CA VAL A 127 10.32 -4.91 -18.62
C VAL A 127 10.09 -5.67 -19.93
N ALA A 128 10.35 -6.96 -19.93
CA ALA A 128 10.14 -7.83 -21.09
C ALA A 128 9.46 -9.12 -20.68
N GLY A 129 8.62 -9.66 -21.54
CA GLY A 129 8.13 -11.01 -21.38
C GLY A 129 9.28 -12.03 -21.54
N ALA A 130 9.33 -13.02 -20.69
CA ALA A 130 10.35 -14.07 -20.75
C ALA A 130 9.75 -15.43 -20.41
N ALA A 131 10.43 -16.47 -20.90
CA ALA A 131 10.29 -17.82 -20.42
C ALA A 131 11.59 -18.21 -19.71
N VAL A 132 11.46 -18.86 -18.57
CA VAL A 132 12.59 -19.30 -17.77
C VAL A 132 12.53 -20.81 -17.61
N TYR A 133 13.67 -21.44 -17.65
CA TYR A 133 13.80 -22.87 -17.50
C TYR A 133 14.94 -23.14 -16.51
N ASP A 134 14.66 -23.91 -15.48
CA ASP A 134 15.68 -24.36 -14.56
C ASP A 134 16.42 -25.60 -15.15
N ARG A 135 17.73 -25.52 -15.23
CA ARG A 135 18.54 -26.56 -15.80
C ARG A 135 18.66 -27.80 -14.90
N SER A 136 18.52 -27.62 -13.59
CA SER A 136 18.66 -28.70 -12.60
C SER A 136 17.38 -29.53 -12.47
N THR A 137 16.23 -28.86 -12.44
CA THR A 137 14.92 -29.50 -12.27
C THR A 137 14.25 -29.86 -13.59
N GLY A 138 14.65 -29.18 -14.68
CA GLY A 138 14.00 -29.32 -15.98
C GLY A 138 12.64 -28.66 -16.08
N THR A 139 12.25 -27.85 -15.09
CA THR A 139 10.92 -27.24 -15.01
C THR A 139 10.92 -25.90 -15.75
N PRO A 140 10.03 -25.68 -16.73
CA PRO A 140 9.88 -24.41 -17.41
C PRO A 140 8.76 -23.57 -16.80
N GLU A 141 8.94 -22.25 -16.81
CA GLU A 141 7.88 -21.25 -16.60
C GLU A 141 7.86 -20.29 -17.79
N THR A 142 6.71 -20.13 -18.43
CA THR A 142 6.63 -19.51 -19.76
C THR A 142 5.98 -18.11 -19.78
N ALA A 143 5.48 -17.65 -18.67
CA ALA A 143 4.73 -16.40 -18.60
C ALA A 143 5.27 -15.49 -17.47
N LEU A 144 6.55 -15.10 -17.57
CA LEU A 144 7.22 -14.28 -16.61
C LEU A 144 7.48 -12.86 -17.15
N ASN A 145 7.52 -11.90 -16.25
CA ASN A 145 8.07 -10.58 -16.52
C ASN A 145 9.54 -10.55 -16.07
N LEU A 146 10.44 -10.38 -17.05
CA LEU A 146 11.84 -10.12 -16.79
C LEU A 146 12.03 -8.62 -16.60
N ILE A 147 12.54 -8.23 -15.43
CA ILE A 147 12.78 -6.84 -15.10
C ILE A 147 14.29 -6.62 -15.05
N GLY A 148 14.79 -5.81 -15.98
CA GLY A 148 16.19 -5.39 -15.99
C GLY A 148 16.36 -4.08 -15.25
N VAL A 149 17.16 -4.09 -14.19
CA VAL A 149 17.43 -2.92 -13.35
C VAL A 149 18.91 -2.58 -13.32
N ASN A 150 19.23 -1.32 -13.10
CA ASN A 150 20.60 -0.91 -12.82
C ASN A 150 20.82 -0.94 -11.30
N GLY A 151 21.50 -1.95 -10.80
CA GLY A 151 21.70 -2.20 -9.37
C GLY A 151 22.21 -1.01 -8.56
N ASN A 152 23.05 -0.16 -9.15
CA ASN A 152 23.59 1.02 -8.48
C ASN A 152 22.57 2.18 -8.35
N GLN A 153 21.54 2.18 -9.19
CA GLN A 153 20.53 3.26 -9.24
C GLN A 153 19.21 2.86 -8.56
N SER A 154 18.91 1.57 -8.53
CA SER A 154 17.70 1.05 -7.90
C SER A 154 17.70 1.23 -6.37
N SER A 155 18.86 1.36 -5.73
CA SER A 155 18.95 1.59 -4.28
C SER A 155 18.27 2.88 -3.80
N ALA A 156 18.13 3.87 -4.67
CA ALA A 156 17.39 5.10 -4.36
C ALA A 156 15.87 4.90 -4.34
N LEU A 157 15.37 3.87 -5.02
CA LEU A 157 13.94 3.58 -5.17
C LEU A 157 13.48 2.36 -4.36
N GLY A 158 14.38 1.79 -3.59
CA GLY A 158 14.11 0.63 -2.75
C GLY A 158 15.27 -0.36 -2.74
N THR A 159 15.16 -1.37 -1.92
CA THR A 159 16.12 -2.46 -1.83
C THR A 159 15.40 -3.77 -2.08
N PHE A 160 16.07 -4.70 -2.72
CA PHE A 160 15.55 -6.06 -2.79
C PHE A 160 15.57 -6.68 -1.38
N VAL A 161 14.52 -7.41 -1.06
CA VAL A 161 14.36 -8.06 0.24
C VAL A 161 14.29 -9.57 0.00
N ALA A 162 15.17 -10.30 0.65
CA ALA A 162 15.14 -11.75 0.64
C ALA A 162 13.95 -12.27 1.47
N ASP A 163 13.57 -13.52 1.26
CA ASP A 163 12.48 -14.19 1.94
C ASP A 163 12.59 -14.14 3.49
N ASN A 164 13.81 -14.13 4.01
CA ASN A 164 14.08 -13.97 5.44
C ASN A 164 13.98 -12.52 5.96
N GLY A 165 13.56 -11.57 5.12
CA GLY A 165 13.41 -10.16 5.46
C GLY A 165 14.72 -9.36 5.44
N THR A 166 15.85 -9.94 5.03
CA THR A 166 17.11 -9.21 4.91
C THR A 166 17.19 -8.45 3.59
N SER A 167 17.69 -7.22 3.65
CA SER A 167 17.97 -6.42 2.45
C SER A 167 19.17 -7.01 1.70
N ILE A 168 19.01 -7.20 0.38
CA ILE A 168 20.05 -7.73 -0.51
C ILE A 168 20.39 -6.69 -1.58
N ALA A 169 21.61 -6.75 -2.05
CA ALA A 169 22.04 -6.01 -3.22
C ALA A 169 21.32 -6.54 -4.48
N GLY A 170 21.24 -5.73 -5.52
CA GLY A 170 20.74 -6.19 -6.82
C GLY A 170 21.62 -7.30 -7.40
N PRO A 171 21.12 -8.03 -8.41
CA PRO A 171 21.85 -9.14 -9.02
C PRO A 171 23.14 -8.64 -9.67
N LEU A 172 24.20 -9.42 -9.58
CA LEU A 172 25.45 -9.20 -10.30
C LEU A 172 25.29 -9.60 -11.77
N PRO A 173 26.20 -9.16 -12.68
CA PRO A 173 26.18 -9.60 -14.06
C PRO A 173 26.23 -11.13 -14.17
N GLY A 174 25.21 -11.71 -14.81
CA GLY A 174 25.04 -13.15 -14.94
C GLY A 174 24.22 -13.80 -13.84
N GLU A 175 23.70 -13.01 -12.91
CA GLU A 175 22.78 -13.46 -11.87
C GLU A 175 21.37 -12.94 -12.12
N VAL A 176 20.39 -13.65 -11.60
CA VAL A 176 18.98 -13.23 -11.60
C VAL A 176 18.39 -13.47 -10.21
N LEU A 177 17.55 -12.54 -9.76
CA LEU A 177 16.73 -12.74 -8.58
C LEU A 177 15.38 -13.26 -9.04
N LEU A 178 14.94 -14.34 -8.44
CA LEU A 178 13.59 -14.88 -8.63
C LEU A 178 12.73 -14.48 -7.44
N ASP A 179 11.50 -14.10 -7.70
CA ASP A 179 10.51 -13.97 -6.65
C ASP A 179 10.10 -15.37 -6.13
N ASP A 180 9.58 -15.43 -4.92
CA ASP A 180 9.23 -16.68 -4.24
C ASP A 180 8.26 -17.54 -5.07
N GLN A 181 7.29 -16.91 -5.73
CA GLN A 181 6.33 -17.62 -6.58
C GLN A 181 6.99 -18.27 -7.78
N THR A 182 7.88 -17.55 -8.47
CA THR A 182 8.64 -18.05 -9.63
C THR A 182 9.62 -19.12 -9.20
N ALA A 183 10.35 -18.93 -8.11
CA ALA A 183 11.26 -19.93 -7.57
C ALA A 183 10.54 -21.24 -7.23
N SER A 184 9.38 -21.14 -6.59
CA SER A 184 8.53 -22.29 -6.28
C SER A 184 8.00 -22.99 -7.53
N ALA A 185 7.56 -22.24 -8.54
CA ALA A 185 7.07 -22.79 -9.79
C ALA A 185 8.14 -23.55 -10.58
N LEU A 186 9.38 -23.05 -10.57
CA LEU A 186 10.55 -23.69 -11.17
C LEU A 186 11.13 -24.80 -10.30
N ASN A 187 10.70 -24.90 -9.04
CA ASN A 187 11.36 -25.72 -8.01
C ASN A 187 12.87 -25.43 -7.91
N ALA A 188 13.22 -24.14 -8.05
CA ALA A 188 14.58 -23.65 -8.08
C ALA A 188 15.05 -23.23 -6.69
N SER A 189 16.31 -23.43 -6.43
CA SER A 189 16.99 -23.03 -5.19
C SER A 189 18.10 -22.02 -5.48
N ALA A 190 18.49 -21.27 -4.47
CA ALA A 190 19.60 -20.33 -4.61
C ALA A 190 20.89 -21.05 -5.01
N GLY A 191 21.50 -20.60 -6.10
CA GLY A 191 22.70 -21.21 -6.70
C GLY A 191 22.41 -22.10 -7.90
N ASP A 192 21.16 -22.37 -8.23
CA ASP A 192 20.78 -23.08 -9.44
C ASP A 192 21.03 -22.24 -10.69
N THR A 193 21.17 -22.92 -11.83
CA THR A 193 21.39 -22.28 -13.13
C THR A 193 20.06 -22.24 -13.90
N VAL A 194 19.54 -21.03 -14.10
CA VAL A 194 18.37 -20.81 -14.93
C VAL A 194 18.74 -20.30 -16.33
N VAL A 195 18.00 -20.72 -17.32
CA VAL A 195 18.10 -20.21 -18.68
C VAL A 195 16.92 -19.32 -18.98
N VAL A 196 17.18 -18.08 -19.32
CA VAL A 196 16.17 -17.09 -19.64
C VAL A 196 16.05 -16.94 -21.15
N HIS A 197 14.86 -17.17 -21.67
CA HIS A 197 14.51 -16.93 -23.07
C HIS A 197 13.66 -15.68 -23.16
N GLY A 198 14.26 -14.57 -23.58
CA GLY A 198 13.53 -13.34 -23.83
C GLY A 198 12.66 -13.45 -25.07
N ILE A 199 11.42 -12.96 -25.00
CA ILE A 199 10.59 -12.76 -26.16
C ILE A 199 11.10 -11.50 -26.85
N SER A 200 11.86 -11.65 -27.93
CA SER A 200 12.24 -10.48 -28.74
C SER A 200 11.00 -9.86 -29.31
N ALA A 201 10.74 -8.60 -28.99
CA ALA A 201 9.76 -7.82 -29.73
C ALA A 201 10.30 -7.69 -31.16
N ALA A 202 9.58 -8.25 -32.13
CA ALA A 202 9.89 -8.14 -33.54
C ALA A 202 9.56 -6.73 -34.06
#